data_7d4ecf07e1948f1731d31b1abafd2ae8
#
_entry.id   7d4ecf07e1948f1731d31b1abafd2ae8
#
_cell.length_a   1.000
_cell.length_b   1.000
_cell.length_c   1.000
_cell.angle_alpha   90.00
_cell.angle_beta   90.00
_cell.angle_gamma   90.00
#
_symmetry.space_group_name_H-M   'P 1'
#
loop_
_entity.id
_entity.type
_entity.pdbx_description
1 polymer ?
#
loop_
_entity_poly.entity_id
_entity_poly.type
_entity_poly.pdbx_seq_one_letter_code
_entity_poly.pdbx_strand_id
1 'polypeptide(L)'
;VTANMCAPYNATAGFGESVVVKAHLEGTPEVRDSALLLTNVIQVYELEAEVDSSILELYPGQAYPLTTEITNTGNGPDRFDIIVESVTGPEGAYIWDIDIPRAYFGELLRDESKEFDLIINVPEKTLAGTYSVVLNVLSEEPYEGTRVRENIELQVEITEFHDLRITLDPAMESKIKTSAPGRTVRFL
;
A
#
# COMPACT_ATOMS: atom_id res chain seq x y z
N VAL A 1 -12.76 31.53 37.36
CA VAL A 1 -13.19 30.14 37.12
C VAL A 1 -12.76 29.75 35.71
N THR A 2 -12.06 28.67 35.58
CA THR A 2 -11.64 28.12 34.27
C THR A 2 -12.54 26.93 33.98
N ALA A 3 -13.14 26.91 32.78
CA ALA A 3 -13.87 25.75 32.27
C ALA A 3 -13.03 25.06 31.18
N ASN A 4 -12.81 23.77 31.32
CA ASN A 4 -12.12 22.95 30.33
C ASN A 4 -13.15 22.07 29.62
N MET A 5 -13.10 22.05 28.28
CA MET A 5 -13.85 21.11 27.45
C MET A 5 -12.86 20.17 26.77
N CYS A 6 -13.15 18.88 26.79
CA CYS A 6 -12.36 17.88 26.10
C CYS A 6 -13.28 17.07 25.18
N ALA A 7 -12.87 16.89 23.92
CA ALA A 7 -13.52 15.91 23.05
C ALA A 7 -13.18 14.49 23.52
N PRO A 8 -14.12 13.56 23.49
CA PRO A 8 -13.81 12.14 23.73
C PRO A 8 -12.78 11.62 22.70
N TYR A 9 -11.95 10.66 23.10
CA TYR A 9 -10.97 10.05 22.20
C TYR A 9 -11.59 9.46 20.92
N ASN A 10 -12.81 8.97 21.04
CA ASN A 10 -13.56 8.38 19.91
C ASN A 10 -14.47 9.38 19.19
N ALA A 11 -14.27 10.68 19.37
CA ALA A 11 -15.08 11.69 18.69
C ALA A 11 -14.83 11.68 17.19
N THR A 12 -15.90 11.69 16.40
CA THR A 12 -15.86 11.75 14.94
C THR A 12 -15.56 13.17 14.46
N ALA A 13 -14.77 13.28 13.40
CA ALA A 13 -14.46 14.54 12.74
C ALA A 13 -15.74 15.30 12.32
N GLY A 14 -15.70 16.63 12.43
CA GLY A 14 -16.83 17.49 12.11
C GLY A 14 -17.95 17.52 13.17
N PHE A 15 -17.85 16.68 14.21
CA PHE A 15 -18.81 16.77 15.32
C PHE A 15 -18.56 18.05 16.11
N GLY A 16 -19.61 18.84 16.27
CA GLY A 16 -19.56 20.09 17.02
C GLY A 16 -20.59 20.09 18.17
N GLU A 17 -20.17 20.61 19.32
CA GLU A 17 -21.03 20.74 20.48
C GLU A 17 -20.97 22.14 21.05
N SER A 18 -22.10 22.60 21.59
CA SER A 18 -22.19 23.89 22.24
C SER A 18 -22.59 23.73 23.69
N VAL A 19 -21.87 24.39 24.59
CA VAL A 19 -22.15 24.40 26.03
C VAL A 19 -22.31 25.83 26.51
N VAL A 20 -23.40 26.10 27.24
CA VAL A 20 -23.59 27.36 27.90
C VAL A 20 -23.12 27.27 29.36
N VAL A 21 -22.04 27.95 29.65
CA VAL A 21 -21.56 28.10 31.03
C VAL A 21 -22.27 29.29 31.66
N LYS A 22 -22.96 29.05 32.79
CA LYS A 22 -23.67 30.08 33.57
C LYS A 22 -22.98 30.26 34.91
N ALA A 23 -22.74 31.51 35.27
CA ALA A 23 -22.32 31.90 36.60
C ALA A 23 -23.40 32.75 37.29
N HIS A 24 -23.57 32.57 38.57
CA HIS A 24 -24.45 33.40 39.39
C HIS A 24 -23.78 33.70 40.73
N LEU A 25 -24.15 34.83 41.31
CA LEU A 25 -23.65 35.24 42.61
C LEU A 25 -24.42 34.50 43.71
N GLU A 26 -23.69 33.87 44.62
CA GLU A 26 -24.29 33.21 45.79
C GLU A 26 -25.05 34.22 46.65
N GLY A 27 -26.31 33.93 46.95
CA GLY A 27 -27.17 34.80 47.72
C GLY A 27 -27.92 35.87 46.89
N THR A 28 -27.58 36.08 45.59
CA THR A 28 -28.25 37.02 44.70
C THR A 28 -28.36 36.42 43.30
N PRO A 29 -29.25 35.42 43.09
CA PRO A 29 -29.36 34.67 41.82
C PRO A 29 -29.69 35.50 40.60
N GLU A 30 -30.23 36.71 40.77
CA GLU A 30 -30.52 37.68 39.71
C GLU A 30 -29.22 38.21 39.05
N VAL A 31 -28.12 38.27 39.82
CA VAL A 31 -26.79 38.64 39.28
C VAL A 31 -26.16 37.40 38.65
N ARG A 32 -26.33 37.31 37.34
CA ARG A 32 -25.86 36.15 36.53
C ARG A 32 -25.23 36.62 35.24
N ASP A 33 -24.28 35.80 34.75
CA ASP A 33 -23.69 35.95 33.44
C ASP A 33 -23.59 34.57 32.78
N SER A 34 -23.49 34.56 31.47
CA SER A 34 -23.38 33.31 30.72
C SER A 34 -22.45 33.47 29.50
N ALA A 35 -21.66 32.44 29.22
CA ALA A 35 -20.83 32.34 28.04
C ALA A 35 -21.19 31.08 27.25
N LEU A 36 -21.25 31.22 25.92
CA LEU A 36 -21.40 30.11 25.00
C LEU A 36 -19.99 29.63 24.60
N LEU A 37 -19.71 28.36 24.84
CA LEU A 37 -18.52 27.67 24.38
C LEU A 37 -18.91 26.78 23.21
N LEU A 38 -18.16 26.88 22.13
CA LEU A 38 -18.31 26.02 20.94
C LEU A 38 -17.04 25.17 20.81
N THR A 39 -17.23 23.89 20.60
CA THR A 39 -16.15 22.94 20.24
C THR A 39 -16.47 22.35 18.89
N ASN A 40 -15.42 22.10 18.13
CA ASN A 40 -15.49 21.33 16.90
C ASN A 40 -14.35 20.32 16.88
N VAL A 41 -14.66 19.08 16.54
CA VAL A 41 -13.68 18.00 16.43
C VAL A 41 -13.03 18.10 15.05
N ILE A 42 -11.72 18.37 15.03
CA ILE A 42 -10.96 18.38 13.79
C ILE A 42 -10.72 16.95 13.30
N GLN A 43 -10.52 16.79 12.00
CA GLN A 43 -10.14 15.50 11.43
C GLN A 43 -8.69 15.18 11.74
N VAL A 44 -8.46 13.95 12.19
CA VAL A 44 -7.14 13.33 12.35
C VAL A 44 -7.08 12.21 11.33
N TYR A 45 -6.04 12.23 10.51
CA TYR A 45 -5.80 11.24 9.47
C TYR A 45 -4.81 10.21 10.00
N GLU A 46 -5.18 8.95 9.95
CA GLU A 46 -4.32 7.81 10.31
C GLU A 46 -4.73 6.63 9.44
N LEU A 47 -3.77 5.79 9.10
CA LEU A 47 -3.99 4.60 8.30
C LEU A 47 -3.09 3.46 8.76
N GLU A 48 -3.53 2.25 8.51
CA GLU A 48 -2.78 1.02 8.66
C GLU A 48 -2.86 0.24 7.35
N ALA A 49 -1.73 -0.33 6.93
CA ALA A 49 -1.66 -1.10 5.70
C ALA A 49 -0.91 -2.41 5.94
N GLU A 50 -1.55 -3.51 5.58
CA GLU A 50 -1.02 -4.85 5.75
C GLU A 50 -1.02 -5.62 4.44
N VAL A 51 -0.15 -6.63 4.35
CA VAL A 51 -0.06 -7.56 3.21
C VAL A 51 -0.11 -9.00 3.73
N ASP A 52 -0.60 -9.91 2.91
CA ASP A 52 -0.67 -11.33 3.23
C ASP A 52 0.71 -11.97 3.41
N SER A 53 1.73 -11.45 2.71
CA SER A 53 3.12 -11.88 2.88
C SER A 53 4.11 -10.76 2.55
N SER A 54 5.06 -10.52 3.43
CA SER A 54 6.17 -9.59 3.21
C SER A 54 7.42 -10.26 2.63
N ILE A 55 7.43 -11.59 2.50
CA ILE A 55 8.53 -12.37 1.92
C ILE A 55 7.96 -13.23 0.79
N LEU A 56 8.46 -13.01 -0.43
CA LEU A 56 7.98 -13.67 -1.64
C LEU A 56 9.13 -14.38 -2.33
N GLU A 57 8.86 -15.61 -2.84
CA GLU A 57 9.75 -16.34 -3.73
C GLU A 57 9.14 -16.35 -5.12
N LEU A 58 9.79 -15.69 -6.08
CA LEU A 58 9.26 -15.49 -7.43
C LEU A 58 10.29 -15.91 -8.49
N TYR A 59 9.81 -16.03 -9.73
CA TYR A 59 10.62 -16.32 -10.90
C TYR A 59 10.61 -15.14 -11.88
N PRO A 60 11.67 -14.98 -12.69
CA PRO A 60 11.66 -14.02 -13.79
C PRO A 60 10.46 -14.24 -14.73
N GLY A 61 9.77 -13.15 -15.10
CA GLY A 61 8.57 -13.20 -15.94
C GLY A 61 7.28 -13.60 -15.24
N GLN A 62 7.32 -13.82 -13.92
CA GLN A 62 6.11 -14.15 -13.15
C GLN A 62 5.31 -12.89 -12.81
N ALA A 63 3.98 -13.01 -12.93
CA ALA A 63 3.03 -12.08 -12.32
C ALA A 63 2.51 -12.70 -11.02
N TYR A 64 2.58 -11.96 -9.93
CA TYR A 64 2.17 -12.42 -8.60
C TYR A 64 1.14 -11.47 -7.99
N PRO A 65 -0.07 -11.95 -7.64
CA PRO A 65 -1.03 -11.18 -6.89
C PRO A 65 -0.62 -11.14 -5.41
N LEU A 66 -0.47 -9.95 -4.86
CA LEU A 66 -0.22 -9.70 -3.45
C LEU A 66 -1.47 -9.09 -2.84
N THR A 67 -2.10 -9.80 -1.94
CA THR A 67 -3.28 -9.30 -1.24
C THR A 67 -2.85 -8.25 -0.21
N THR A 68 -3.48 -7.09 -0.30
CA THR A 68 -3.18 -5.92 0.52
C THR A 68 -4.48 -5.44 1.19
N GLU A 69 -4.44 -5.14 2.46
CA GLU A 69 -5.53 -4.53 3.22
C GLU A 69 -5.12 -3.14 3.68
N ILE A 70 -6.00 -2.15 3.49
CA ILE A 70 -5.85 -0.79 4.03
C ILE A 70 -7.01 -0.52 4.97
N THR A 71 -6.70 -0.03 6.15
CA THR A 71 -7.66 0.38 7.18
C THR A 71 -7.53 1.86 7.46
N ASN A 72 -8.66 2.59 7.45
CA ASN A 72 -8.71 3.95 7.92
C ASN A 72 -8.84 3.96 9.44
N THR A 73 -7.75 4.26 10.15
CA THR A 73 -7.70 4.35 11.61
C THR A 73 -7.90 5.78 12.13
N GLY A 74 -8.08 6.76 11.22
CA GLY A 74 -8.41 8.14 11.54
C GLY A 74 -9.80 8.33 12.14
N ASN A 75 -10.16 9.55 12.49
CA ASN A 75 -11.45 9.86 13.11
C ASN A 75 -12.53 10.36 12.14
N GLY A 76 -12.25 10.34 10.83
CA GLY A 76 -13.16 10.77 9.76
C GLY A 76 -12.89 10.03 8.46
N PRO A 77 -13.72 10.24 7.42
CA PRO A 77 -13.54 9.60 6.13
C PRO A 77 -12.23 10.06 5.46
N ASP A 78 -11.56 9.15 4.77
CA ASP A 78 -10.34 9.43 4.01
C ASP A 78 -10.26 8.59 2.73
N ARG A 79 -9.37 8.99 1.83
CA ARG A 79 -9.02 8.27 0.61
C ARG A 79 -7.53 8.03 0.59
N PHE A 80 -7.13 6.93 -0.03
CA PHE A 80 -5.74 6.52 -0.03
C PHE A 80 -5.24 6.28 -1.46
N ASP A 81 -3.97 6.63 -1.67
CA ASP A 81 -3.21 6.28 -2.87
C ASP A 81 -2.11 5.30 -2.49
N ILE A 82 -1.76 4.41 -3.42
CA ILE A 82 -0.56 3.59 -3.32
C ILE A 82 0.40 3.98 -4.42
N ILE A 83 1.66 4.13 -4.05
CA ILE A 83 2.75 4.38 -4.98
C ILE A 83 3.90 3.41 -4.75
N VAL A 84 4.58 3.03 -5.82
CA VAL A 84 5.85 2.32 -5.74
C VAL A 84 6.95 3.35 -5.45
N GLU A 85 7.56 3.28 -4.27
CA GLU A 85 8.64 4.20 -3.91
C GLU A 85 9.96 3.72 -4.52
N SER A 86 10.28 2.44 -4.34
CA SER A 86 11.52 1.87 -4.86
C SER A 86 11.46 0.37 -5.06
N VAL A 87 12.26 -0.09 -6.00
CA VAL A 87 12.67 -1.49 -6.14
C VAL A 87 14.18 -1.52 -6.18
N THR A 88 14.81 -2.18 -5.23
CA THR A 88 16.28 -2.31 -5.15
C THR A 88 16.66 -3.78 -5.12
N GLY A 89 17.79 -4.12 -5.75
CA GLY A 89 18.27 -5.48 -5.85
C GLY A 89 19.80 -5.54 -5.93
N PRO A 90 20.38 -6.68 -6.33
CA PRO A 90 21.82 -6.93 -6.26
C PRO A 90 22.69 -5.90 -6.98
N GLU A 91 22.21 -5.29 -8.06
CA GLU A 91 22.95 -4.32 -8.87
C GLU A 91 22.47 -2.88 -8.70
N GLY A 92 21.59 -2.61 -7.73
CA GLY A 92 21.07 -1.27 -7.43
C GLY A 92 19.57 -1.12 -7.66
N ALA A 93 19.14 0.02 -8.20
CA ALA A 93 17.74 0.33 -8.42
C ALA A 93 17.18 -0.33 -9.68
N TYR A 94 15.95 -0.80 -9.60
CA TYR A 94 15.21 -1.44 -10.69
C TYR A 94 13.86 -0.76 -10.89
N ILE A 95 13.27 -0.99 -12.05
CA ILE A 95 11.91 -0.58 -12.37
C ILE A 95 11.12 -1.85 -12.66
N TRP A 96 10.20 -2.19 -11.75
CA TRP A 96 9.22 -3.25 -11.96
C TRP A 96 7.86 -2.64 -12.23
N ASP A 97 7.08 -3.32 -13.05
CA ASP A 97 5.68 -2.97 -13.28
C ASP A 97 4.84 -3.59 -12.17
N ILE A 98 4.30 -2.74 -11.30
CA ILE A 98 3.39 -3.15 -10.23
C ILE A 98 2.03 -2.54 -10.55
N ASP A 99 1.09 -3.40 -10.94
CA ASP A 99 -0.27 -2.97 -11.28
C ASP A 99 -1.06 -2.73 -9.99
N ILE A 100 -1.44 -1.48 -9.80
CA ILE A 100 -2.20 -0.99 -8.65
C ILE A 100 -3.61 -0.70 -9.12
N PRO A 101 -4.63 -1.43 -8.65
CA PRO A 101 -6.00 -1.30 -9.15
C PRO A 101 -6.66 -0.01 -8.66
N ARG A 102 -6.37 1.11 -9.29
CA ARG A 102 -6.88 2.46 -8.94
C ARG A 102 -8.41 2.58 -8.84
N ALA A 103 -9.15 1.71 -9.51
CA ALA A 103 -10.61 1.72 -9.51
C ALA A 103 -11.24 1.37 -8.14
N TYR A 104 -10.45 0.91 -7.19
CA TYR A 104 -10.94 0.44 -5.88
C TYR A 104 -10.71 1.42 -4.73
N PHE A 105 -9.99 2.53 -4.96
CA PHE A 105 -9.75 3.52 -3.92
C PHE A 105 -10.92 4.52 -3.84
N GLY A 106 -12.02 4.05 -3.24
CA GLY A 106 -13.10 4.92 -2.77
C GLY A 106 -12.75 5.54 -1.42
N GLU A 107 -13.63 6.37 -0.93
CA GLU A 107 -13.57 6.86 0.44
C GLU A 107 -13.81 5.71 1.42
N LEU A 108 -12.92 5.55 2.40
CA LEU A 108 -13.07 4.66 3.54
C LEU A 108 -13.56 5.47 4.74
N LEU A 109 -14.61 5.00 5.37
CA LEU A 109 -15.08 5.56 6.62
C LEU A 109 -14.12 5.16 7.75
N ARG A 110 -14.26 5.83 8.89
CA ARG A 110 -13.53 5.47 10.09
C ARG A 110 -13.69 3.98 10.43
N ASP A 111 -12.60 3.31 10.79
CA ASP A 111 -12.51 1.89 11.12
C ASP A 111 -12.96 0.95 9.98
N GLU A 112 -13.07 1.47 8.75
CA GLU A 112 -13.37 0.68 7.56
C GLU A 112 -12.07 0.18 6.92
N SER A 113 -12.06 -1.11 6.58
CA SER A 113 -10.95 -1.76 5.86
C SER A 113 -11.36 -2.12 4.45
N LYS A 114 -10.38 -2.18 3.56
CA LYS A 114 -10.56 -2.64 2.19
C LYS A 114 -9.39 -3.50 1.74
N GLU A 115 -9.74 -4.68 1.25
CA GLU A 115 -8.82 -5.65 0.67
C GLU A 115 -8.82 -5.56 -0.86
N PHE A 116 -7.66 -5.71 -1.48
CA PHE A 116 -7.47 -5.75 -2.93
C PHE A 116 -6.13 -6.40 -3.26
N ASP A 117 -5.97 -6.86 -4.51
CA ASP A 117 -4.75 -7.44 -5.01
C ASP A 117 -3.90 -6.42 -5.78
N LEU A 118 -2.64 -6.28 -5.41
CA LEU A 118 -1.61 -5.69 -6.23
C LEU A 118 -1.00 -6.78 -7.11
N ILE A 119 -0.65 -6.49 -8.37
CA ILE A 119 0.03 -7.47 -9.22
C ILE A 119 1.48 -7.04 -9.41
N ILE A 120 2.39 -7.81 -8.84
CA ILE A 120 3.84 -7.62 -9.00
C ILE A 120 4.26 -8.36 -10.27
N ASN A 121 4.65 -7.62 -11.31
CA ASN A 121 5.16 -8.19 -12.56
C ASN A 121 6.69 -8.20 -12.53
N VAL A 122 7.28 -9.37 -12.32
CA VAL A 122 8.73 -9.55 -12.35
C VAL A 122 9.20 -9.58 -13.80
N PRO A 123 10.13 -8.70 -14.23
CA PRO A 123 10.63 -8.71 -15.61
C PRO A 123 11.31 -10.06 -15.98
N GLU A 124 11.15 -10.49 -17.24
CA GLU A 124 11.69 -11.79 -17.72
C GLU A 124 13.21 -11.95 -17.58
N LYS A 125 13.95 -10.84 -17.52
CA LYS A 125 15.42 -10.83 -17.42
C LYS A 125 15.92 -10.43 -16.05
N THR A 126 15.09 -10.51 -15.02
CA THR A 126 15.50 -10.23 -13.66
C THR A 126 16.53 -11.25 -13.20
N LEU A 127 17.64 -10.76 -12.65
CA LEU A 127 18.70 -11.61 -12.13
C LEU A 127 18.25 -12.31 -10.85
N ALA A 128 18.78 -13.51 -10.60
CA ALA A 128 18.58 -14.19 -9.34
C ALA A 128 19.19 -13.38 -8.18
N GLY A 129 18.51 -13.37 -7.05
CA GLY A 129 18.94 -12.65 -5.85
C GLY A 129 17.79 -12.06 -5.07
N THR A 130 18.12 -11.33 -4.03
CA THR A 130 17.15 -10.70 -3.13
C THR A 130 16.90 -9.26 -3.55
N TYR A 131 15.62 -8.91 -3.64
CA TYR A 131 15.11 -7.57 -3.96
C TYR A 131 14.30 -7.03 -2.80
N SER A 132 14.38 -5.73 -2.59
CA SER A 132 13.51 -4.99 -1.69
C SER A 132 12.56 -4.13 -2.53
N VAL A 133 11.26 -4.29 -2.31
CA VAL A 133 10.21 -3.48 -2.93
C VAL A 133 9.56 -2.68 -1.82
N VAL A 134 9.53 -1.36 -1.99
CA VAL A 134 8.91 -0.44 -1.03
C VAL A 134 7.72 0.22 -1.69
N LEU A 135 6.56 0.04 -1.09
CA LEU A 135 5.31 0.69 -1.47
C LEU A 135 4.94 1.69 -0.38
N ASN A 136 4.42 2.84 -0.77
CA ASN A 136 3.83 3.80 0.16
C ASN A 136 2.34 3.87 -0.05
N VAL A 137 1.60 3.71 1.04
CA VAL A 137 0.19 4.05 1.14
C VAL A 137 0.09 5.45 1.72
N LEU A 138 -0.65 6.32 1.06
CA LEU A 138 -0.71 7.75 1.37
C LEU A 138 -2.16 8.18 1.53
N SER A 139 -2.47 8.91 2.60
CA SER A 139 -3.72 9.66 2.70
C SER A 139 -3.83 10.68 1.55
N GLU A 140 -5.00 10.85 0.94
CA GLU A 140 -5.20 11.83 -0.15
C GLU A 140 -5.06 13.26 0.37
N GLU A 141 -5.62 13.54 1.54
CA GLU A 141 -5.60 14.87 2.14
C GLU A 141 -4.37 15.09 3.04
N PRO A 142 -3.68 16.22 2.90
CA PRO A 142 -2.58 16.55 3.79
C PRO A 142 -3.10 17.03 5.15
N TYR A 143 -2.57 16.45 6.22
CA TYR A 143 -2.73 16.99 7.56
C TYR A 143 -1.54 17.90 7.88
N GLU A 144 -1.82 19.16 8.22
CA GLU A 144 -0.78 20.20 8.47
C GLU A 144 0.27 20.33 7.34
N GLY A 145 -0.15 20.08 6.09
CA GLY A 145 0.71 20.17 4.91
C GLY A 145 1.56 18.94 4.62
N THR A 146 1.39 17.85 5.41
CA THR A 146 2.08 16.57 5.19
C THR A 146 1.04 15.47 5.06
N ARG A 147 1.16 14.64 4.02
CA ARG A 147 0.30 13.46 3.87
C ARG A 147 0.73 12.39 4.86
N VAL A 148 -0.23 11.83 5.58
CA VAL A 148 0.00 10.63 6.38
C VAL A 148 0.34 9.47 5.46
N ARG A 149 1.32 8.67 5.85
CA ARG A 149 1.79 7.54 5.04
C ARG A 149 2.15 6.35 5.89
N GLU A 150 1.95 5.17 5.31
CA GLU A 150 2.43 3.89 5.80
C GLU A 150 3.28 3.22 4.73
N ASN A 151 4.38 2.58 5.13
CA ASN A 151 5.29 1.90 4.22
C ASN A 151 5.06 0.39 4.29
N ILE A 152 4.90 -0.23 3.13
CA ILE A 152 4.91 -1.69 2.97
C ILE A 152 6.27 -2.07 2.40
N GLU A 153 7.04 -2.84 3.14
CA GLU A 153 8.35 -3.35 2.71
C GLU A 153 8.24 -4.84 2.39
N LEU A 154 8.56 -5.20 1.14
CA LEU A 154 8.55 -6.58 0.67
C LEU A 154 9.98 -7.01 0.38
N GLN A 155 10.32 -8.21 0.83
CA GLN A 155 11.52 -8.92 0.40
C GLN A 155 11.13 -9.94 -0.67
N VAL A 156 11.65 -9.77 -1.88
CA VAL A 156 11.38 -10.67 -3.00
C VAL A 156 12.66 -11.43 -3.35
N GLU A 157 12.62 -12.73 -3.22
CA GLU A 157 13.71 -13.61 -3.62
C GLU A 157 13.45 -14.15 -5.03
N ILE A 158 14.31 -13.79 -5.97
CA ILE A 158 14.25 -14.28 -7.34
C ILE A 158 15.13 -15.51 -7.46
N THR A 159 14.48 -16.65 -7.71
CA THR A 159 15.16 -17.93 -7.86
C THR A 159 15.86 -18.00 -9.21
N GLU A 160 17.02 -18.63 -9.25
CA GLU A 160 17.76 -18.87 -10.49
C GLU A 160 16.94 -19.75 -11.44
N PHE A 161 16.73 -19.25 -12.64
CA PHE A 161 16.00 -19.96 -13.68
C PHE A 161 16.93 -20.27 -14.86
N HIS A 162 17.05 -21.54 -15.18
CA HIS A 162 17.85 -22.01 -16.32
C HIS A 162 16.92 -22.35 -17.49
N ASP A 163 16.90 -21.49 -18.52
CA ASP A 163 16.23 -21.80 -19.78
C ASP A 163 17.24 -22.29 -20.81
N LEU A 164 17.11 -23.53 -21.21
CA LEU A 164 17.90 -24.13 -22.27
C LEU A 164 17.06 -24.21 -23.54
N ARG A 165 17.32 -23.33 -24.48
CA ARG A 165 16.68 -23.35 -25.79
C ARG A 165 17.57 -23.98 -26.85
N ILE A 166 17.13 -25.11 -27.38
CA ILE A 166 17.78 -25.72 -28.53
C ILE A 166 17.16 -25.16 -29.81
N THR A 167 17.91 -24.33 -30.52
CA THR A 167 17.53 -23.83 -31.84
C THR A 167 18.25 -24.66 -32.90
N LEU A 168 17.50 -25.18 -33.86
CA LEU A 168 18.11 -25.79 -35.04
C LEU A 168 18.48 -24.69 -36.04
N ASP A 169 19.62 -24.89 -36.73
CA ASP A 169 19.99 -24.01 -37.84
C ASP A 169 18.82 -23.94 -38.83
N PRO A 170 18.36 -22.74 -39.23
CA PRO A 170 17.30 -22.58 -40.22
C PRO A 170 17.62 -23.24 -41.58
N ALA A 171 18.91 -23.54 -41.89
CA ALA A 171 19.32 -24.32 -43.05
C ALA A 171 19.01 -25.82 -42.92
N MET A 172 18.59 -26.30 -41.73
CA MET A 172 18.20 -27.68 -41.55
C MET A 172 16.67 -27.83 -41.76
N GLU A 173 16.31 -28.40 -42.89
CA GLU A 173 14.90 -28.66 -43.26
C GLU A 173 14.18 -29.68 -42.34
N SER A 174 14.90 -30.41 -41.48
CA SER A 174 14.28 -31.45 -40.65
C SER A 174 15.02 -31.64 -39.32
N LYS A 175 14.23 -31.81 -38.25
CA LYS A 175 14.69 -32.24 -36.92
C LYS A 175 15.09 -33.72 -36.90
N ILE A 176 14.88 -34.45 -37.98
CA ILE A 176 15.17 -35.87 -38.11
C ILE A 176 16.32 -36.01 -39.08
N LYS A 177 17.41 -36.56 -38.58
CA LYS A 177 18.55 -37.01 -39.42
C LYS A 177 18.56 -38.54 -39.45
N THR A 178 18.57 -39.09 -40.65
CA THR A 178 18.72 -40.55 -40.84
C THR A 178 20.20 -40.91 -41.03
N SER A 179 20.60 -42.01 -40.44
CA SER A 179 21.97 -42.54 -40.59
C SER A 179 21.93 -44.06 -40.74
N ALA A 180 22.89 -44.58 -41.46
CA ALA A 180 23.11 -46.04 -41.53
C ALA A 180 23.65 -46.55 -40.17
N PRO A 181 23.44 -47.82 -39.83
CA PRO A 181 24.00 -48.44 -38.64
C PRO A 181 25.52 -48.23 -38.52
N GLY A 182 25.96 -47.84 -37.31
CA GLY A 182 27.40 -47.58 -37.03
C GLY A 182 27.89 -46.18 -37.45
N ARG A 183 27.04 -45.28 -37.97
CA ARG A 183 27.40 -43.91 -38.32
C ARG A 183 26.93 -42.93 -37.23
N THR A 184 27.74 -41.93 -36.94
CA THR A 184 27.41 -40.86 -36.02
C THR A 184 26.66 -39.75 -36.73
N VAL A 185 25.52 -39.33 -36.21
CA VAL A 185 24.80 -38.14 -36.65
C VAL A 185 25.12 -37.00 -35.68
N ARG A 186 25.61 -35.89 -36.22
CA ARG A 186 25.83 -34.66 -35.43
C ARG A 186 24.75 -33.65 -35.75
N PHE A 187 24.17 -33.08 -34.72
CA PHE A 187 23.38 -31.88 -34.78
C PHE A 187 24.31 -30.72 -34.37
N LEU A 188 24.40 -29.70 -35.19
CA LEU A 188 25.17 -28.49 -34.93
C LEU A 188 24.23 -27.43 -34.43
#